data_cb53d591666c77fba8c286cbf53bc856
#
_entry.id   cb53d591666c77fba8c286cbf53bc856
#
_cell.length_a   1.000
_cell.length_b   1.000
_cell.length_c   1.000
_cell.angle_alpha   90.00
_cell.angle_beta   90.00
_cell.angle_gamma   90.00
#
_symmetry.space_group_name_H-M   'P 1'
#
loop_
_entity.id
_entity.type
_entity.pdbx_description
1 polymer ?
#
loop_
_entity_poly.entity_id
_entity_poly.type
_entity_poly.pdbx_seq_one_letter_code
_entity_poly.pdbx_strand_id
1 'polypeptide(L)'
;MTRASVFIDHDTTRITVVTRDGETSACEVPCGMSSLHQRHFTTDPPLPEELTNAIGEMIDHIDDARRQLPLLDDANVVVLSGASPSVVAAVEFGGKIEQATFELSRDAAEDVFRTLATESTAERLHNPGLPRNLAETIVGGCCAIVALFRGLRLDTVTVALDADQGEARA
;
A
#
# COMPACT_ATOMS: atom_id res chain seq x y z
N MET A 1 2.08 19.36 14.80
CA MET A 1 2.28 18.53 13.61
C MET A 1 1.54 17.23 13.83
N THR A 2 0.60 16.90 12.96
CA THR A 2 -0.16 15.65 13.04
C THR A 2 0.48 14.63 12.09
N ARG A 3 0.69 13.42 12.57
CA ARG A 3 1.29 12.32 11.79
C ARG A 3 0.30 11.17 11.67
N ALA A 4 0.16 10.62 10.49
CA ALA A 4 -0.56 9.39 10.27
C ALA A 4 0.42 8.25 9.94
N SER A 5 0.16 7.07 10.46
CA SER A 5 0.84 5.83 10.12
C SER A 5 -0.17 4.84 9.58
N VAL A 6 0.12 4.24 8.45
CA VAL A 6 -0.76 3.26 7.80
C VAL A 6 0.02 1.97 7.62
N PHE A 7 -0.40 0.92 8.28
CA PHE A 7 0.15 -0.42 8.13
C PHE A 7 -0.79 -1.27 7.28
N ILE A 8 -0.32 -1.68 6.12
CA ILE A 8 -1.07 -2.53 5.19
C ILE A 8 -0.63 -3.97 5.38
N ASP A 9 -1.50 -4.79 5.95
CA ASP A 9 -1.30 -6.23 6.11
C ASP A 9 -2.02 -7.02 5.00
N HIS A 10 -2.03 -8.34 5.10
CA HIS A 10 -2.69 -9.22 4.14
C HIS A 10 -4.20 -9.03 4.10
N ASP A 11 -4.86 -8.96 5.24
CA ASP A 11 -6.32 -8.92 5.33
C ASP A 11 -6.88 -7.63 5.92
N THR A 12 -6.03 -6.82 6.55
CA THR A 12 -6.43 -5.59 7.23
C THR A 12 -5.47 -4.45 6.95
N THR A 13 -5.93 -3.23 7.16
CA THR A 13 -5.09 -2.03 7.15
C THR A 13 -5.36 -1.26 8.43
N ARG A 14 -4.30 -0.97 9.19
CA ARG A 14 -4.40 -0.19 10.42
C ARG A 14 -3.95 1.25 10.17
N ILE A 15 -4.80 2.19 10.52
CA ILE A 15 -4.53 3.62 10.43
C ILE A 15 -4.44 4.18 11.84
N THR A 16 -3.32 4.85 12.14
CA THR A 16 -3.06 5.48 13.44
C THR A 16 -2.72 6.95 13.22
N VAL A 17 -3.36 7.83 13.96
CA VAL A 17 -3.09 9.27 13.94
C VAL A 17 -2.51 9.68 15.29
N VAL A 18 -1.40 10.41 15.26
CA VAL A 18 -0.73 10.96 16.44
C VAL A 18 -0.69 12.48 16.29
N THR A 19 -1.23 13.18 17.27
CA THR A 19 -1.22 14.64 17.32
C THR A 19 0.09 15.17 17.89
N ARG A 20 0.29 16.49 17.76
CA ARG A 20 1.45 17.17 18.36
C ARG A 20 1.54 16.97 19.87
N ASP A 21 0.39 16.90 20.55
CA ASP A 21 0.29 16.76 22.02
C ASP A 21 0.43 15.29 22.48
N GLY A 22 0.66 14.36 21.53
CA GLY A 22 0.84 12.94 21.80
C GLY A 22 -0.45 12.14 21.93
N GLU A 23 -1.61 12.74 21.66
CA GLU A 23 -2.86 11.98 21.58
C GLU A 23 -2.80 11.02 20.38
N THR A 24 -3.20 9.78 20.63
CA THR A 24 -3.21 8.72 19.63
C THR A 24 -4.61 8.18 19.44
N SER A 25 -5.04 8.10 18.20
CA SER A 25 -6.28 7.43 17.79
C SER A 25 -6.00 6.48 16.63
N ALA A 26 -6.75 5.39 16.56
CA ALA A 26 -6.54 4.38 15.52
C ALA A 26 -7.86 3.74 15.11
N CYS A 27 -7.90 3.27 13.87
CA CYS A 27 -8.96 2.37 13.39
C CYS A 27 -8.35 1.27 12.54
N GLU A 28 -9.12 0.21 12.33
CA GLU A 28 -8.75 -0.91 11.47
C GLU A 28 -9.75 -1.02 10.32
N VAL A 29 -9.23 -1.14 9.12
CA VAL A 29 -9.98 -1.33 7.89
C VAL A 29 -9.93 -2.81 7.53
N PRO A 30 -11.07 -3.49 7.26
CA PRO A 30 -11.11 -4.92 6.97
C PRO A 30 -10.71 -5.22 5.52
N CYS A 31 -9.58 -4.71 5.08
CA CYS A 31 -9.13 -4.73 3.70
C CYS A 31 -7.60 -4.60 3.66
N GLY A 32 -6.94 -5.47 2.93
CA GLY A 32 -5.49 -5.49 2.77
C GLY A 32 -5.08 -6.11 1.44
N MET A 33 -3.81 -6.40 1.28
CA MET A 33 -3.23 -6.90 0.03
C MET A 33 -3.91 -8.18 -0.46
N SER A 34 -4.00 -9.20 0.38
CA SER A 34 -4.54 -10.50 -0.01
C SER A 34 -6.06 -10.49 -0.09
N SER A 35 -6.75 -9.79 0.80
CA SER A 35 -8.21 -9.71 0.79
C SER A 35 -8.75 -8.98 -0.44
N LEU A 36 -8.09 -7.91 -0.90
CA LEU A 36 -8.44 -7.25 -2.16
C LEU A 36 -8.23 -8.18 -3.36
N HIS A 37 -7.11 -8.88 -3.40
CA HIS A 37 -6.85 -9.88 -4.42
C HIS A 37 -7.94 -10.95 -4.47
N GLN A 38 -8.24 -11.58 -3.33
CA GLN A 38 -9.22 -12.66 -3.23
C GLN A 38 -10.64 -12.23 -3.62
N ARG A 39 -11.04 -11.00 -3.26
CA ARG A 39 -12.39 -10.51 -3.52
C ARG A 39 -12.63 -10.02 -4.95
N HIS A 40 -11.59 -9.51 -5.61
CA HIS A 40 -11.79 -8.79 -6.87
C HIS A 40 -11.15 -9.43 -8.09
N PHE A 41 -10.05 -10.17 -7.94
CA PHE A 41 -9.28 -10.65 -9.09
C PHE A 41 -9.62 -12.10 -9.41
N THR A 42 -10.17 -12.33 -10.59
CA THR A 42 -10.51 -13.66 -11.13
C THR A 42 -9.66 -14.01 -12.35
N THR A 43 -8.97 -13.03 -12.93
CA THR A 43 -8.11 -13.17 -14.11
C THR A 43 -6.67 -12.81 -13.79
N ASP A 44 -5.72 -13.30 -14.59
CA ASP A 44 -4.30 -12.99 -14.48
C ASP A 44 -3.72 -12.64 -15.87
N PRO A 45 -3.37 -11.37 -16.14
CA PRO A 45 -3.48 -10.20 -15.25
C PRO A 45 -4.95 -9.80 -14.98
N PRO A 46 -5.19 -9.01 -13.90
CA PRO A 46 -6.54 -8.53 -13.59
C PRO A 46 -7.13 -7.67 -14.69
N LEU A 47 -8.45 -7.73 -14.86
CA LEU A 47 -9.17 -6.86 -15.79
C LEU A 47 -9.28 -5.43 -15.23
N PRO A 48 -9.41 -4.42 -16.11
CA PRO A 48 -9.55 -3.02 -15.68
C PRO A 48 -10.71 -2.77 -14.69
N GLU A 49 -11.84 -3.42 -14.88
CA GLU A 49 -12.98 -3.31 -13.94
C GLU A 49 -12.69 -3.96 -12.59
N GLU A 50 -11.93 -5.04 -12.53
CA GLU A 50 -11.51 -5.67 -11.27
C GLU A 50 -10.61 -4.75 -10.47
N LEU A 51 -9.68 -4.06 -11.15
CA LEU A 51 -8.79 -3.06 -10.55
C LEU A 51 -9.56 -1.85 -10.02
N THR A 52 -10.51 -1.35 -10.81
CA THR A 52 -11.37 -0.23 -10.43
C THR A 52 -12.22 -0.58 -9.21
N ASN A 53 -12.78 -1.78 -9.15
CA ASN A 53 -13.58 -2.24 -8.02
C ASN A 53 -12.74 -2.40 -6.75
N ALA A 54 -11.53 -2.94 -6.86
CA ALA A 54 -10.62 -3.09 -5.73
C ALA A 54 -10.21 -1.73 -5.13
N ILE A 55 -9.84 -0.78 -5.99
CA ILE A 55 -9.50 0.59 -5.56
C ILE A 55 -10.73 1.27 -4.94
N GLY A 56 -11.90 1.13 -5.54
CA GLY A 56 -13.16 1.69 -5.05
C GLY A 56 -13.53 1.18 -3.66
N GLU A 57 -13.43 -0.13 -3.42
CA GLU A 57 -13.65 -0.70 -2.08
C GLU A 57 -12.72 -0.09 -1.03
N MET A 58 -11.44 0.02 -1.35
CA MET A 58 -10.49 0.60 -0.41
C MET A 58 -10.75 2.10 -0.16
N ILE A 59 -11.15 2.86 -1.17
CA ILE A 59 -11.54 4.27 -1.01
C ILE A 59 -12.73 4.40 -0.07
N ASP A 60 -13.76 3.56 -0.21
CA ASP A 60 -14.92 3.57 0.68
C ASP A 60 -14.50 3.34 2.14
N HIS A 61 -13.60 2.40 2.39
CA HIS A 61 -13.05 2.15 3.72
C HIS A 61 -12.18 3.32 4.24
N ILE A 62 -11.45 3.99 3.37
CA ILE A 62 -10.68 5.19 3.74
C ILE A 62 -11.62 6.32 4.14
N ASP A 63 -12.73 6.50 3.43
CA ASP A 63 -13.74 7.49 3.78
C ASP A 63 -14.40 7.19 5.15
N ASP A 64 -14.65 5.92 5.45
CA ASP A 64 -15.10 5.49 6.77
C ASP A 64 -14.05 5.77 7.86
N ALA A 65 -12.78 5.50 7.57
CA ALA A 65 -11.68 5.81 8.49
C ALA A 65 -11.57 7.31 8.77
N ARG A 66 -11.75 8.17 7.76
CA ARG A 66 -11.76 9.64 7.93
C ARG A 66 -12.88 10.11 8.84
N ARG A 67 -14.05 9.47 8.78
CA ARG A 67 -15.16 9.78 9.72
C ARG A 67 -14.84 9.35 11.14
N GLN A 68 -14.16 8.22 11.32
CA GLN A 68 -13.73 7.72 12.64
C GLN A 68 -12.55 8.49 13.22
N LEU A 69 -11.66 8.98 12.36
CA LEU A 69 -10.43 9.69 12.71
C LEU A 69 -10.42 11.08 12.06
N PRO A 70 -11.19 12.06 12.61
CA PRO A 70 -11.31 13.37 11.96
C PRO A 70 -9.99 14.12 11.74
N LEU A 71 -8.97 13.84 12.58
CA LEU A 71 -7.64 14.44 12.45
C LEU A 71 -6.76 13.80 11.38
N LEU A 72 -7.25 12.75 10.70
CA LEU A 72 -6.52 12.10 9.61
C LEU A 72 -6.29 13.07 8.44
N ASP A 73 -7.26 13.92 8.14
CA ASP A 73 -7.16 14.92 7.07
C ASP A 73 -6.14 16.04 7.38
N ASP A 74 -5.81 16.23 8.66
CA ASP A 74 -4.82 17.21 9.12
C ASP A 74 -3.40 16.65 9.18
N ALA A 75 -3.20 15.39 8.80
CA ALA A 75 -1.89 14.77 8.83
C ALA A 75 -0.94 15.42 7.82
N ASN A 76 0.13 16.00 8.34
CA ASN A 76 1.18 16.62 7.52
C ASN A 76 2.22 15.61 7.03
N VAL A 77 2.35 14.49 7.73
CA VAL A 77 3.25 13.40 7.41
C VAL A 77 2.48 12.10 7.44
N VAL A 78 2.55 11.35 6.35
CA VAL A 78 1.96 10.01 6.26
C VAL A 78 3.07 9.00 6.03
N VAL A 79 3.12 7.99 6.89
CA VAL A 79 4.09 6.89 6.81
C VAL A 79 3.35 5.60 6.48
N LEU A 80 3.74 4.96 5.39
CA LEU A 80 3.26 3.64 5.02
C LEU A 80 4.25 2.57 5.48
N SER A 81 3.74 1.45 5.95
CA SER A 81 4.55 0.27 6.30
C SER A 81 3.81 -1.03 5.95
N GLY A 82 4.54 -2.13 5.98
CA GLY A 82 4.07 -3.45 5.61
C GLY A 82 4.69 -3.96 4.31
N ALA A 83 4.33 -5.18 3.92
CA ALA A 83 4.92 -5.85 2.76
C ALA A 83 4.65 -5.10 1.45
N SER A 84 3.42 -4.70 1.18
CA SER A 84 3.08 -4.04 -0.09
C SER A 84 3.74 -2.67 -0.27
N PRO A 85 3.77 -1.75 0.71
CA PRO A 85 4.53 -0.51 0.56
C PRO A 85 6.02 -0.74 0.35
N SER A 86 6.63 -1.68 1.08
CA SER A 86 8.04 -2.02 0.92
C SER A 86 8.37 -2.56 -0.46
N VAL A 87 7.50 -3.41 -1.01
CA VAL A 87 7.66 -3.95 -2.37
C VAL A 87 7.47 -2.86 -3.42
N VAL A 88 6.46 -2.01 -3.30
CA VAL A 88 6.26 -0.91 -4.27
C VAL A 88 7.47 0.03 -4.28
N ALA A 89 8.02 0.35 -3.12
CA ALA A 89 9.25 1.14 -3.03
C ALA A 89 10.45 0.42 -3.70
N ALA A 90 10.62 -0.88 -3.46
CA ALA A 90 11.69 -1.68 -4.06
C ALA A 90 11.57 -1.80 -5.59
N VAL A 91 10.35 -1.95 -6.09
CA VAL A 91 10.08 -1.99 -7.55
C VAL A 91 10.39 -0.63 -8.18
N GLU A 92 9.98 0.47 -7.57
CA GLU A 92 10.30 1.83 -8.04
C GLU A 92 11.81 2.08 -8.03
N PHE A 93 12.50 1.68 -6.98
CA PHE A 93 13.95 1.81 -6.85
C PHE A 93 14.72 0.89 -7.83
N GLY A 94 14.15 -0.24 -8.22
CA GLY A 94 14.72 -1.22 -9.12
C GLY A 94 15.51 -2.33 -8.42
N GLY A 95 15.28 -2.55 -7.15
CA GLY A 95 15.93 -3.60 -6.36
C GLY A 95 15.88 -3.34 -4.86
N LYS A 96 16.81 -3.96 -4.13
CA LYS A 96 16.89 -3.82 -2.68
C LYS A 96 17.26 -2.39 -2.26
N ILE A 97 16.52 -1.83 -1.30
CA ILE A 97 16.79 -0.53 -0.70
C ILE A 97 17.54 -0.75 0.63
N GLU A 98 18.68 -0.09 0.79
CA GLU A 98 19.52 -0.22 2.00
C GLU A 98 19.12 0.77 3.11
N GLN A 99 18.41 1.85 2.77
CA GLN A 99 17.94 2.85 3.73
C GLN A 99 16.74 2.33 4.53
N ALA A 100 16.52 2.90 5.72
CA ALA A 100 15.37 2.55 6.55
C ALA A 100 14.03 3.12 6.03
N THR A 101 14.09 4.15 5.20
CA THR A 101 12.92 4.82 4.64
C THR A 101 13.12 5.14 3.16
N PHE A 102 12.01 5.25 2.45
CA PHE A 102 11.97 5.64 1.04
C PHE A 102 10.83 6.64 0.83
N GLU A 103 11.10 7.74 0.16
CA GLU A 103 10.07 8.69 -0.23
C GLU A 103 9.39 8.20 -1.52
N LEU A 104 8.09 7.97 -1.45
CA LEU A 104 7.29 7.49 -2.57
C LEU A 104 6.31 8.59 -2.99
N SER A 105 6.42 9.04 -4.23
CA SER A 105 5.46 9.97 -4.82
C SER A 105 4.22 9.23 -5.34
N ARG A 106 3.11 9.98 -5.47
CA ARG A 106 1.89 9.48 -6.08
C ARG A 106 2.13 8.96 -7.49
N ASP A 107 2.84 9.73 -8.33
CA ASP A 107 3.12 9.35 -9.71
C ASP A 107 3.92 8.04 -9.77
N ALA A 108 4.94 7.89 -8.93
CA ALA A 108 5.71 6.65 -8.84
C ALA A 108 4.86 5.46 -8.40
N ALA A 109 4.02 5.63 -7.39
CA ALA A 109 3.10 4.58 -6.93
C ALA A 109 2.12 4.16 -8.02
N GLU A 110 1.58 5.11 -8.77
CA GLU A 110 0.67 4.82 -9.88
C GLU A 110 1.38 4.17 -11.07
N ASP A 111 2.62 4.52 -11.34
CA ASP A 111 3.44 3.88 -12.39
C ASP A 111 3.77 2.43 -12.05
N VAL A 112 4.18 2.15 -10.80
CA VAL A 112 4.39 0.78 -10.32
C VAL A 112 3.10 -0.03 -10.41
N PHE A 113 1.98 0.54 -9.98
CA PHE A 113 0.66 -0.09 -10.09
C PHE A 113 0.34 -0.46 -11.55
N ARG A 114 0.47 0.46 -12.50
CA ARG A 114 0.20 0.19 -13.92
C ARG A 114 1.09 -0.93 -14.46
N THR A 115 2.38 -0.92 -14.13
CA THR A 115 3.32 -1.94 -14.56
C THR A 115 2.91 -3.30 -14.04
N LEU A 116 2.75 -3.46 -12.73
CA LEU A 116 2.44 -4.75 -12.11
C LEU A 116 1.03 -5.26 -12.46
N ALA A 117 0.06 -4.36 -12.61
CA ALA A 117 -1.32 -4.72 -12.93
C ALA A 117 -1.50 -5.20 -14.38
N THR A 118 -0.61 -4.82 -15.30
CA THR A 118 -0.65 -5.27 -16.70
C THR A 118 0.16 -6.55 -16.95
N GLU A 119 0.99 -6.94 -16.01
CA GLU A 119 1.78 -8.16 -16.05
C GLU A 119 1.03 -9.34 -15.42
N SER A 120 1.19 -10.54 -16.00
CA SER A 120 0.77 -11.78 -15.35
C SER A 120 1.63 -12.08 -14.12
N THR A 121 1.18 -12.97 -13.26
CA THR A 121 1.97 -13.43 -12.11
C THR A 121 3.34 -13.97 -12.55
N ALA A 122 3.39 -14.73 -13.66
CA ALA A 122 4.63 -15.27 -14.22
C ALA A 122 5.60 -14.16 -14.66
N GLU A 123 5.10 -13.11 -15.29
CA GLU A 123 5.93 -11.97 -15.72
C GLU A 123 6.46 -11.18 -14.52
N ARG A 124 5.64 -10.96 -13.49
CA ARG A 124 6.05 -10.28 -12.24
C ARG A 124 7.20 -10.98 -11.52
N LEU A 125 7.34 -12.30 -11.67
CA LEU A 125 8.45 -13.05 -11.08
C LEU A 125 9.84 -12.61 -11.59
N HIS A 126 9.90 -11.91 -12.70
CA HIS A 126 11.15 -11.37 -13.27
C HIS A 126 11.51 -9.98 -12.72
N ASN A 127 10.64 -9.37 -11.93
CA ASN A 127 10.92 -8.04 -11.35
C ASN A 127 11.91 -8.15 -10.17
N PRO A 128 13.06 -7.46 -10.23
CA PRO A 128 14.12 -7.60 -9.22
C PRO A 128 13.72 -7.07 -7.82
N GLY A 129 12.74 -6.18 -7.74
CA GLY A 129 12.24 -5.61 -6.48
C GLY A 129 11.10 -6.42 -5.85
N LEU A 130 10.59 -7.46 -6.53
CA LEU A 130 9.40 -8.19 -6.13
C LEU A 130 9.74 -9.58 -5.57
N PRO A 131 9.45 -9.87 -4.28
CA PRO A 131 9.57 -11.21 -3.73
C PRO A 131 8.65 -12.21 -4.44
N ARG A 132 9.15 -13.40 -4.72
CA ARG A 132 8.41 -14.44 -5.47
C ARG A 132 7.07 -14.80 -4.81
N ASN A 133 7.03 -14.89 -3.50
CA ASN A 133 5.82 -15.23 -2.73
C ASN A 133 4.74 -14.15 -2.75
N LEU A 134 5.05 -12.94 -3.20
CA LEU A 134 4.11 -11.83 -3.30
C LEU A 134 3.66 -11.52 -4.74
N ALA A 135 4.22 -12.22 -5.73
CA ALA A 135 3.94 -11.96 -7.16
C ALA A 135 2.45 -12.09 -7.51
N GLU A 136 1.72 -12.98 -6.85
CA GLU A 136 0.28 -13.16 -7.08
C GLU A 136 -0.55 -12.04 -6.46
N THR A 137 -0.26 -11.66 -5.21
CA THR A 137 -1.12 -10.78 -4.40
C THR A 137 -0.74 -9.30 -4.42
N ILE A 138 0.46 -8.97 -4.93
CA ILE A 138 0.99 -7.60 -4.87
C ILE A 138 0.09 -6.56 -5.53
N VAL A 139 -0.64 -6.90 -6.57
CA VAL A 139 -1.55 -5.95 -7.25
C VAL A 139 -2.68 -5.50 -6.31
N GLY A 140 -3.16 -6.38 -5.44
CA GLY A 140 -4.08 -5.99 -4.35
C GLY A 140 -3.46 -4.94 -3.43
N GLY A 141 -2.20 -5.11 -3.07
CA GLY A 141 -1.43 -4.12 -2.31
C GLY A 141 -1.24 -2.79 -3.05
N CYS A 142 -0.97 -2.85 -4.35
CA CYS A 142 -0.90 -1.65 -5.19
C CYS A 142 -2.23 -0.89 -5.22
N CYS A 143 -3.35 -1.61 -5.33
CA CYS A 143 -4.69 -1.00 -5.27
C CYS A 143 -4.93 -0.29 -3.94
N ALA A 144 -4.53 -0.90 -2.81
CA ALA A 144 -4.63 -0.26 -1.50
C ALA A 144 -3.79 1.02 -1.41
N ILE A 145 -2.56 1.01 -1.91
CA ILE A 145 -1.66 2.18 -1.89
C ILE A 145 -2.20 3.29 -2.78
N VAL A 146 -2.62 2.99 -4.01
CA VAL A 146 -3.21 3.98 -4.93
C VAL A 146 -4.48 4.58 -4.32
N ALA A 147 -5.32 3.77 -3.68
CA ALA A 147 -6.52 4.24 -2.99
C ALA A 147 -6.18 5.20 -1.84
N LEU A 148 -5.12 4.93 -1.07
CA LEU A 148 -4.65 5.83 0.00
C LEU A 148 -4.20 7.17 -0.57
N PHE A 149 -3.39 7.19 -1.62
CA PHE A 149 -2.97 8.43 -2.27
C PHE A 149 -4.16 9.26 -2.75
N ARG A 150 -5.13 8.62 -3.41
CA ARG A 150 -6.32 9.30 -3.95
C ARG A 150 -7.28 9.71 -2.85
N GLY A 151 -7.60 8.82 -1.92
CA GLY A 151 -8.58 9.04 -0.85
C GLY A 151 -8.13 10.09 0.16
N LEU A 152 -6.86 10.12 0.51
CA LEU A 152 -6.27 11.11 1.42
C LEU A 152 -5.66 12.32 0.69
N ARG A 153 -5.73 12.36 -0.63
CA ARG A 153 -5.19 13.45 -1.47
C ARG A 153 -3.72 13.73 -1.23
N LEU A 154 -2.92 12.66 -1.14
CA LEU A 154 -1.50 12.75 -0.87
C LEU A 154 -0.70 12.93 -2.16
N ASP A 155 0.37 13.70 -2.11
CA ASP A 155 1.35 13.82 -3.20
C ASP A 155 2.56 12.92 -2.96
N THR A 156 2.98 12.80 -1.71
CA THR A 156 4.10 11.97 -1.29
C THR A 156 3.80 11.30 0.06
N VAL A 157 4.42 10.16 0.29
CA VAL A 157 4.44 9.45 1.57
C VAL A 157 5.85 8.98 1.88
N THR A 158 6.13 8.75 3.15
CA THR A 158 7.33 8.05 3.57
C THR A 158 7.01 6.56 3.74
N VAL A 159 7.71 5.69 3.04
CA VAL A 159 7.64 4.25 3.27
C VAL A 159 8.68 3.88 4.32
N ALA A 160 8.23 3.33 5.44
CA ALA A 160 9.12 2.71 6.43
C ALA A 160 9.41 1.28 5.98
N LEU A 161 10.67 1.00 5.68
CA LEU A 161 11.11 -0.29 5.19
C LEU A 161 11.38 -1.22 6.35
N ASP A 162 10.84 -2.45 6.28
CA ASP A 162 11.11 -3.47 7.28
C ASP A 162 12.57 -3.94 7.19
N ALA A 163 13.28 -3.94 8.31
CA ALA A 163 14.67 -4.38 8.38
C ALA A 163 14.86 -5.88 8.02
N ASP A 164 13.78 -6.65 8.00
CA ASP A 164 13.76 -8.11 7.84
C ASP A 164 13.29 -8.63 6.47
N GLN A 165 13.16 -7.79 5.45
CA GLN A 165 12.85 -8.29 4.09
C GLN A 165 14.04 -9.02 3.41
N GLY A 166 15.15 -9.17 4.13
CA GLY A 166 16.36 -9.83 3.64
C GLY A 166 16.47 -11.34 3.93
N GLU A 167 15.62 -11.90 4.80
CA GLU A 167 15.64 -13.32 5.12
C GLU A 167 14.24 -13.92 4.98
N ALA A 168 13.83 -14.18 3.74
CA ALA A 168 12.87 -15.25 3.51
C ALA A 168 13.56 -16.55 3.99
N ARG A 169 13.24 -16.99 5.19
CA ARG A 169 13.62 -18.32 5.63
C ARG A 169 13.06 -19.32 4.63
N ALA A 170 13.99 -20.02 4.04
CA ALA A 170 13.73 -21.19 3.22
C ALA A 170 12.82 -22.20 3.94
#